data_1568450d1fe88a1b6f3f1a684368a848
#
_entry.id   1568450d1fe88a1b6f3f1a684368a848
#
_cell.length_a   1.000
_cell.length_b   1.000
_cell.length_c   1.000
_cell.angle_alpha   90.00
_cell.angle_beta   90.00
_cell.angle_gamma   90.00
#
_symmetry.space_group_name_H-M   'P 1'
#
loop_
_entity.id
_entity.type
_entity.pdbx_description
1 polymer ?
#
loop_
_entity_poly.entity_id
_entity_poly.type
_entity_poly.pdbx_seq_one_letter_code
_entity_poly.pdbx_strand_id
1 'polypeptide(L)'
;MKNALLLAALLGGLMNAPAPARAEPFALGNADSLESFLIAQQGKKVTIRLGSGDDLSGTVKAVNGSLVQLSELSGKEFYDALIAIPRIAAVIVRAKP
;
A
#
# COMPACT_ATOMS: atom_id res chain seq x y z
N MET A 1 15.96 28.27 36.11
CA MET A 1 14.81 27.35 36.34
C MET A 1 13.88 27.36 35.17
N LYS A 2 13.37 28.51 34.78
CA LYS A 2 12.43 28.59 33.67
C LYS A 2 13.06 28.16 32.35
N ASN A 3 14.32 28.46 32.16
CA ASN A 3 15.03 28.13 30.93
C ASN A 3 15.22 26.60 30.78
N ALA A 4 15.42 25.95 31.91
CA ALA A 4 15.56 24.49 31.89
C ALA A 4 14.30 23.82 31.43
N LEU A 5 13.15 24.33 31.84
CA LEU A 5 11.87 23.78 31.39
C LEU A 5 11.68 24.00 29.92
N LEU A 6 12.06 25.15 29.39
CA LEU A 6 11.97 25.43 27.97
C LEU A 6 12.86 24.48 27.18
N LEU A 7 14.04 24.21 27.66
CA LEU A 7 14.94 23.30 26.99
C LEU A 7 14.35 21.90 26.96
N ALA A 8 13.74 21.48 28.04
CA ALA A 8 13.12 20.17 28.07
C ALA A 8 12.00 20.06 27.04
N ALA A 9 11.22 21.13 26.92
CA ALA A 9 10.14 21.13 25.94
C ALA A 9 10.68 21.05 24.51
N LEU A 10 11.76 21.74 24.23
CA LEU A 10 12.37 21.67 22.91
C LEU A 10 12.91 20.29 22.61
N LEU A 11 13.53 19.65 23.58
CA LEU A 11 14.01 18.30 23.40
C LEU A 11 12.86 17.35 23.13
N GLY A 12 11.76 17.51 23.85
CA GLY A 12 10.58 16.71 23.59
C GLY A 12 10.07 16.89 22.17
N GLY A 13 10.07 18.14 21.69
CA GLY A 13 9.65 18.41 20.33
C GLY A 13 10.57 17.76 19.31
N LEU A 14 11.87 17.76 19.55
CA LEU A 14 12.80 17.10 18.66
C LEU A 14 12.61 15.59 18.65
N MET A 15 12.33 15.02 19.79
CA MET A 15 12.09 13.58 19.88
C MET A 15 10.80 13.16 19.20
N ASN A 16 9.88 14.08 19.03
CA ASN A 16 8.64 13.83 18.33
C ASN A 16 8.77 14.03 16.83
N ALA A 17 9.94 14.39 16.34
CA ALA A 17 10.13 14.50 14.90
C ALA A 17 9.85 13.16 14.25
N PRO A 18 9.18 13.15 13.11
CA PRO A 18 8.86 11.89 12.44
C PRO A 18 10.14 11.16 12.07
N ALA A 19 10.11 9.87 12.24
CA ALA A 19 11.21 9.05 11.79
C ALA A 19 11.35 9.18 10.27
N PRO A 20 12.57 9.08 9.73
CA PRO A 20 12.72 9.10 8.29
C PRO A 20 11.90 8.00 7.68
N ALA A 21 11.24 8.33 6.59
CA ALA A 21 10.46 7.35 5.87
C ALA A 21 11.40 6.27 5.35
N ARG A 22 11.11 5.04 5.68
CA ARG A 22 11.82 3.92 5.11
C ARG A 22 10.79 2.89 4.71
N ALA A 23 11.10 2.17 3.66
CA ALA A 23 10.22 1.11 3.22
C ALA A 23 10.18 0.03 4.29
N GLU A 24 8.99 -0.28 4.76
CA GLU A 24 8.82 -1.40 5.66
C GLU A 24 9.02 -2.70 4.89
N PRO A 25 9.63 -3.71 5.49
CA PRO A 25 9.71 -5.01 4.84
C PRO A 25 8.30 -5.51 4.53
N PHE A 26 8.13 -6.02 3.34
CA PHE A 26 6.86 -6.63 2.97
C PHE A 26 6.72 -7.93 3.77
N ALA A 27 5.64 -8.04 4.52
CA ALA A 27 5.39 -9.23 5.32
C ALA A 27 3.89 -9.44 5.46
N LEU A 28 3.48 -10.69 5.44
CA LEU A 28 2.09 -11.06 5.64
C LEU A 28 1.78 -11.06 7.13
N GLY A 29 0.76 -10.32 7.52
CA GLY A 29 0.27 -10.34 8.89
C GLY A 29 -0.72 -11.48 9.11
N ASN A 30 -0.84 -11.92 10.35
CA ASN A 30 -1.72 -13.05 10.68
C ASN A 30 -3.18 -12.78 10.39
N ALA A 31 -3.59 -11.51 10.47
CA ALA A 31 -4.98 -11.13 10.25
C ALA A 31 -5.23 -10.65 8.82
N ASP A 32 -4.25 -10.73 7.95
CA ASP A 32 -4.39 -10.24 6.58
C ASP A 32 -5.31 -11.14 5.77
N SER A 33 -6.12 -10.50 4.97
CA SER A 33 -6.88 -11.11 3.91
C SER A 33 -6.47 -10.45 2.60
N LEU A 34 -6.92 -10.99 1.49
CA LEU A 34 -6.64 -10.36 0.21
C LEU A 34 -7.22 -8.96 0.15
N GLU A 35 -8.41 -8.77 0.67
CA GLU A 35 -9.02 -7.44 0.72
C GLU A 35 -8.21 -6.48 1.58
N SER A 36 -7.89 -6.86 2.80
CA SER A 36 -7.14 -5.97 3.70
C SER A 36 -5.76 -5.65 3.13
N PHE A 37 -5.13 -6.62 2.51
CA PHE A 37 -3.85 -6.42 1.89
C PHE A 37 -3.94 -5.40 0.75
N LEU A 38 -4.94 -5.55 -0.11
CA LEU A 38 -5.13 -4.63 -1.23
C LEU A 38 -5.46 -3.23 -0.74
N ILE A 39 -6.22 -3.09 0.33
CA ILE A 39 -6.50 -1.79 0.93
C ILE A 39 -5.20 -1.11 1.34
N ALA A 40 -4.28 -1.86 1.93
CA ALA A 40 -3.00 -1.33 2.34
C ALA A 40 -2.13 -0.92 1.14
N GLN A 41 -2.43 -1.41 -0.05
CA GLN A 41 -1.70 -1.08 -1.27
C GLN A 41 -2.30 0.09 -2.03
N GLN A 42 -3.33 0.75 -1.50
CA GLN A 42 -3.93 1.90 -2.19
C GLN A 42 -2.88 2.96 -2.46
N GLY A 43 -2.87 3.47 -3.69
CA GLY A 43 -1.90 4.44 -4.15
C GLY A 43 -0.59 3.83 -4.63
N LYS A 44 -0.43 2.52 -4.52
CA LYS A 44 0.81 1.83 -4.90
C LYS A 44 0.56 0.97 -6.13
N LYS A 45 1.62 0.76 -6.90
CA LYS A 45 1.57 -0.08 -8.09
C LYS A 45 1.70 -1.55 -7.70
N VAL A 46 0.82 -2.36 -8.24
CA VAL A 46 0.83 -3.81 -8.03
C VAL A 46 0.63 -4.51 -9.37
N THR A 47 0.96 -5.79 -9.41
CA THR A 47 0.60 -6.67 -10.51
C THR A 47 -0.34 -7.73 -9.95
N ILE A 48 -1.50 -7.86 -10.59
CA ILE A 48 -2.51 -8.84 -10.19
C ILE A 48 -2.54 -9.95 -11.22
N ARG A 49 -2.33 -11.17 -10.77
CA ARG A 49 -2.46 -12.35 -11.61
C ARG A 49 -3.83 -12.95 -11.42
N LEU A 50 -4.53 -13.12 -12.52
CA LEU A 50 -5.85 -13.73 -12.52
C LEU A 50 -5.75 -15.25 -12.60
N GLY A 51 -6.84 -15.93 -12.24
CA GLY A 51 -6.88 -17.38 -12.34
C GLY A 51 -6.65 -17.91 -13.74
N SER A 52 -6.89 -17.09 -14.76
CA SER A 52 -6.60 -17.43 -16.15
C SER A 52 -5.11 -17.43 -16.48
N GLY A 53 -4.29 -16.86 -15.61
CA GLY A 53 -2.86 -16.67 -15.86
C GLY A 53 -2.48 -15.31 -16.39
N ASP A 54 -3.46 -14.47 -16.70
CA ASP A 54 -3.20 -13.13 -17.19
C ASP A 54 -2.79 -12.20 -16.06
N ASP A 55 -1.90 -11.28 -16.36
CA ASP A 55 -1.43 -10.28 -15.40
C ASP A 55 -1.93 -8.89 -15.79
N LEU A 56 -2.35 -8.14 -14.78
CA LEU A 56 -2.70 -6.74 -14.91
C LEU A 56 -1.88 -5.95 -13.92
N SER A 57 -1.16 -4.94 -14.41
CA SER A 57 -0.36 -4.07 -13.56
C SER A 57 -0.95 -2.68 -13.56
N GLY A 58 -1.03 -2.08 -12.39
CA GLY A 58 -1.57 -0.74 -12.24
C GLY A 58 -1.51 -0.29 -10.80
N THR A 59 -2.06 0.90 -10.56
CA THR A 59 -2.09 1.49 -9.24
C THR A 59 -3.44 1.17 -8.57
N VAL A 60 -3.40 0.70 -7.35
CA VAL A 60 -4.62 0.41 -6.59
C VAL A 60 -5.31 1.73 -6.26
N LYS A 61 -6.50 1.91 -6.78
CA LYS A 61 -7.28 3.14 -6.58
C LYS A 61 -8.32 2.98 -5.48
N ALA A 62 -9.03 1.87 -5.49
CA ALA A 62 -10.08 1.63 -4.52
C ALA A 62 -10.27 0.12 -4.34
N VAL A 63 -10.72 -0.26 -3.16
CA VAL A 63 -10.94 -1.66 -2.82
C VAL A 63 -12.21 -1.75 -1.97
N ASN A 64 -13.02 -2.75 -2.25
CA ASN A 64 -14.13 -3.10 -1.35
C ASN A 64 -14.12 -4.62 -1.15
N GLY A 65 -15.15 -5.16 -0.53
CA GLY A 65 -15.20 -6.59 -0.21
C GLY A 65 -15.21 -7.51 -1.43
N SER A 66 -15.54 -6.99 -2.59
CA SER A 66 -15.73 -7.82 -3.80
C SER A 66 -14.83 -7.43 -4.94
N LEU A 67 -14.39 -6.17 -5.02
CA LEU A 67 -13.72 -5.62 -6.19
C LEU A 67 -12.51 -4.82 -5.80
N VAL A 68 -11.51 -4.83 -6.67
CA VAL A 68 -10.39 -3.89 -6.62
C VAL A 68 -10.36 -3.11 -7.92
N GLN A 69 -10.14 -1.81 -7.82
CA GLN A 69 -10.02 -0.94 -8.98
C GLN A 69 -8.55 -0.59 -9.17
N LEU A 70 -8.02 -0.90 -10.35
CA LEU A 70 -6.69 -0.47 -10.75
C LEU A 70 -6.81 0.65 -11.76
N SER A 71 -5.99 1.67 -11.58
CA SER A 71 -5.84 2.76 -12.53
C SER A 71 -4.43 2.76 -13.08
N GLU A 72 -4.17 3.62 -14.06
CA GLU A 72 -2.84 3.73 -14.66
C GLU A 72 -2.29 2.38 -15.09
N LEU A 73 -3.14 1.63 -15.79
CA LEU A 73 -2.76 0.29 -16.23
C LEU A 73 -1.59 0.33 -17.18
N SER A 74 -0.63 -0.55 -16.99
CA SER A 74 0.51 -0.66 -17.88
C SER A 74 0.05 -1.03 -19.28
N GLY A 75 0.37 -0.19 -20.25
CA GLY A 75 -0.05 -0.39 -21.64
C GLY A 75 -1.46 0.07 -21.94
N LYS A 76 -2.22 0.52 -20.95
CA LYS A 76 -3.59 0.99 -21.11
C LYS A 76 -3.87 2.12 -20.14
N GLU A 77 -3.06 3.17 -20.18
CA GLU A 77 -3.06 4.22 -19.17
C GLU A 77 -4.38 4.99 -19.10
N PHE A 78 -5.17 4.98 -20.16
CA PHE A 78 -6.46 5.67 -20.16
C PHE A 78 -7.61 4.81 -19.61
N TYR A 79 -7.33 3.59 -19.21
CA TYR A 79 -8.35 2.66 -18.76
C TYR A 79 -8.13 2.27 -17.32
N ASP A 80 -9.23 2.08 -16.60
CA ASP A 80 -9.21 1.45 -15.29
C ASP A 80 -9.74 0.02 -15.43
N ALA A 81 -9.32 -0.84 -14.51
CA ALA A 81 -9.83 -2.21 -14.45
C ALA A 81 -10.53 -2.43 -13.12
N LEU A 82 -11.68 -3.07 -13.17
CA LEU A 82 -12.35 -3.58 -11.97
C LEU A 82 -12.16 -5.10 -11.97
N ILE A 83 -11.55 -5.60 -10.92
CA ILE A 83 -11.20 -7.01 -10.82
C ILE A 83 -11.95 -7.61 -9.65
N ALA A 84 -12.64 -8.72 -9.92
CA ALA A 84 -13.31 -9.46 -8.85
C ALA A 84 -12.26 -10.12 -7.97
N ILE A 85 -12.27 -9.81 -6.69
CA ILE A 85 -11.26 -10.32 -5.76
C ILE A 85 -11.20 -11.86 -5.78
N PRO A 86 -12.32 -12.59 -5.83
CA PRO A 86 -12.24 -14.06 -5.91
C PRO A 86 -11.55 -14.60 -7.15
N ARG A 87 -11.36 -13.80 -8.18
CA ARG A 87 -10.69 -14.24 -9.42
C ARG A 87 -9.19 -14.01 -9.37
N ILE A 88 -8.68 -13.42 -8.31
CA ILE A 88 -7.27 -13.11 -8.17
C ILE A 88 -6.55 -14.37 -7.70
N ALA A 89 -5.55 -14.80 -8.46
CA ALA A 89 -4.69 -15.90 -8.07
C ALA A 89 -3.50 -15.41 -7.24
N ALA A 90 -2.97 -14.24 -7.55
CA ALA A 90 -1.82 -13.70 -6.83
C ALA A 90 -1.77 -12.19 -6.97
N VAL A 91 -1.22 -11.52 -5.97
CA VAL A 91 -0.89 -10.10 -6.01
C VAL A 91 0.61 -9.99 -5.84
N ILE A 92 1.26 -9.35 -6.81
CA ILE A 92 2.71 -9.22 -6.83
C ILE A 92 3.03 -7.76 -6.53
N VAL A 93 3.80 -7.55 -5.48
CA VAL A 93 4.18 -6.21 -5.05
C VAL A 93 5.69 -6.13 -4.92
N ARG A 94 6.18 -4.90 -5.00
CA ARG A 94 7.59 -4.67 -4.81
C ARG A 94 7.94 -4.83 -3.33
N ALA A 95 8.76 -5.80 -3.01
CA ALA A 95 9.13 -6.11 -1.62
C ALA A 95 10.34 -5.31 -1.15
N LYS A 96 11.13 -4.79 -2.08
CA LYS A 96 12.33 -4.02 -1.75
C LYS A 96 12.36 -2.75 -2.58
N PRO A 97 12.86 -1.64 -2.01
CA PRO A 97 12.95 -0.37 -2.72
C PRO A 97 13.91 -0.41 -3.90
#